data_8e9399e75cd9d76bd5c3ae65f41e09a4
#
_entry.id   8e9399e75cd9d76bd5c3ae65f41e09a4
#
_cell.length_a   1.000
_cell.length_b   1.000
_cell.length_c   1.000
_cell.angle_alpha   90.00
_cell.angle_beta   90.00
_cell.angle_gamma   90.00
#
_symmetry.space_group_name_H-M   'P 1'
#
loop_
_entity.id
_entity.type
_entity.pdbx_description
1 polymer ?
#
loop_
_entity_poly.entity_id
_entity_poly.type
_entity_poly.pdbx_seq_one_letter_code
_entity_poly.pdbx_strand_id
1 'polypeptide(L)'
;MSQENVEIVRRIYEDFQRDGWDSATRFASPDIELHGTSGGLSEGNVARGIAAVREMFEEWDAEAWEETRLNPQEFIDVGDQVVVFQHELRRGRGSGVEVESETAMLFELRDGSVTRIQGFMDQKQALEAAGLRE
;
A
#
# COMPACT_ATOMS: atom_id res chain seq x y z
N MET A 1 11.41 -15.35 -7.26
CA MET A 1 10.85 -15.21 -8.62
C MET A 1 9.81 -14.12 -8.60
N SER A 2 9.83 -13.28 -9.60
CA SER A 2 8.99 -12.07 -9.61
C SER A 2 7.49 -12.38 -9.62
N GLN A 3 7.09 -13.43 -10.33
CA GLN A 3 5.68 -13.81 -10.38
C GLN A 3 5.16 -14.23 -9.01
N GLU A 4 6.02 -14.81 -8.19
CA GLU A 4 5.67 -15.14 -6.82
C GLU A 4 5.43 -13.88 -5.99
N ASN A 5 6.22 -12.84 -6.24
CA ASN A 5 6.06 -11.57 -5.55
C ASN A 5 4.72 -10.92 -5.89
N VAL A 6 4.33 -10.97 -7.16
CA VAL A 6 3.02 -10.46 -7.58
C VAL A 6 1.90 -11.20 -6.85
N GLU A 7 2.03 -12.52 -6.73
CA GLU A 7 1.02 -13.33 -6.06
C GLU A 7 0.91 -12.98 -4.58
N ILE A 8 2.06 -12.75 -3.92
CA ILE A 8 2.07 -12.33 -2.52
C ILE A 8 1.34 -10.99 -2.35
N VAL A 9 1.65 -10.03 -3.21
CA VAL A 9 1.01 -8.71 -3.13
C VAL A 9 -0.49 -8.82 -3.39
N ARG A 10 -0.89 -9.66 -4.34
CA ARG A 10 -2.31 -9.91 -4.61
C ARG A 10 -3.02 -10.43 -3.36
N ARG A 11 -2.39 -11.35 -2.63
CA ARG A 11 -2.95 -11.89 -1.40
C ARG A 11 -3.04 -10.85 -0.29
N ILE A 12 -2.09 -9.91 -0.25
CA ILE A 12 -2.15 -8.82 0.72
C ILE A 12 -3.43 -8.00 0.51
N TYR A 13 -3.77 -7.69 -0.73
CA TYR A 13 -5.00 -6.96 -1.02
C TYR A 13 -6.23 -7.78 -0.67
N GLU A 14 -6.22 -9.08 -0.96
CA GLU A 14 -7.32 -9.97 -0.61
C GLU A 14 -7.51 -10.05 0.90
N ASP A 15 -6.41 -10.19 1.64
CA ASP A 15 -6.45 -10.25 3.09
C ASP A 15 -7.02 -8.95 3.67
N PHE A 16 -6.58 -7.82 3.16
CA PHE A 16 -7.08 -6.52 3.60
C PHE A 16 -8.57 -6.38 3.36
N GLN A 17 -9.04 -6.77 2.18
CA GLN A 17 -10.45 -6.65 1.84
C GLN A 17 -11.33 -7.54 2.72
N ARG A 18 -10.81 -8.69 3.12
CA ARG A 18 -11.56 -9.65 3.92
C ARG A 18 -11.53 -9.32 5.41
N ASP A 19 -10.35 -9.00 5.95
CA ASP A 19 -10.12 -8.91 7.39
C ASP A 19 -9.51 -7.59 7.86
N GLY A 20 -9.26 -6.67 6.94
CA GLY A 20 -8.65 -5.39 7.28
C GLY A 20 -7.15 -5.47 7.50
N TRP A 21 -6.62 -4.51 8.25
CA TRP A 21 -5.17 -4.37 8.40
C TRP A 21 -4.51 -5.49 9.19
N ASP A 22 -5.25 -6.15 10.08
CA ASP A 22 -4.69 -7.21 10.93
C ASP A 22 -4.10 -8.34 10.11
N SER A 23 -4.78 -8.79 9.07
CA SER A 23 -4.27 -9.89 8.25
C SER A 23 -3.37 -9.40 7.12
N ALA A 24 -3.40 -8.13 6.79
CA ALA A 24 -2.56 -7.59 5.71
C ALA A 24 -1.07 -7.64 6.05
N THR A 25 -0.72 -7.82 7.33
CA THR A 25 0.68 -7.90 7.75
C THR A 25 1.26 -9.32 7.72
N ARG A 26 0.49 -10.29 7.24
CA ARG A 26 0.91 -11.69 7.23
C ARG A 26 2.25 -11.92 6.50
N PHE A 27 2.50 -11.18 5.44
CA PHE A 27 3.70 -11.31 4.63
C PHE A 27 4.77 -10.27 4.96
N ALA A 28 4.61 -9.53 6.06
CA ALA A 28 5.54 -8.48 6.42
C ALA A 28 6.81 -9.05 7.01
N SER A 29 7.96 -8.52 6.55
CA SER A 29 9.23 -8.77 7.20
C SER A 29 9.23 -8.11 8.58
N PRO A 30 9.95 -8.68 9.58
CA PRO A 30 10.10 -7.99 10.87
C PRO A 30 10.68 -6.58 10.75
N ASP A 31 11.45 -6.33 9.69
CA ASP A 31 12.09 -5.04 9.44
C ASP A 31 11.32 -4.15 8.46
N ILE A 32 10.06 -4.47 8.20
CA ILE A 32 9.26 -3.75 7.24
C ILE A 32 9.24 -2.25 7.52
N GLU A 33 9.27 -1.45 6.46
CA GLU A 33 9.10 -0.01 6.53
C GLU A 33 7.88 0.41 5.71
N LEU A 34 7.09 1.30 6.28
CA LEU A 34 6.01 1.95 5.54
C LEU A 34 6.37 3.42 5.41
N HIS A 35 6.49 3.87 4.18
CA HIS A 35 6.75 5.27 3.86
C HIS A 35 5.45 5.96 3.50
N GLY A 36 5.25 7.14 4.01
CA GLY A 36 4.05 7.92 3.73
C GLY A 36 3.87 8.19 2.26
N THR A 37 2.62 8.38 1.86
CA THR A 37 2.26 8.53 0.46
C THR A 37 2.87 9.80 -0.13
N SER A 38 3.68 9.62 -1.18
CA SER A 38 4.26 10.75 -1.91
C SER A 38 3.14 11.56 -2.56
N GLY A 39 3.13 12.85 -2.33
CA GLY A 39 2.08 13.74 -2.79
C GLY A 39 0.88 13.81 -1.85
N GLY A 40 0.85 13.01 -0.79
CA GLY A 40 -0.22 13.00 0.20
C GLY A 40 0.17 13.65 1.50
N LEU A 41 -0.77 13.67 2.44
CA LEU A 41 -0.58 14.33 3.74
C LEU A 41 0.47 13.66 4.62
N SER A 42 0.72 12.39 4.37
CA SER A 42 1.67 11.60 5.18
C SER A 42 3.07 11.57 4.59
N GLU A 43 3.32 12.29 3.52
CA GLU A 43 4.63 12.31 2.88
C GLU A 43 5.73 12.65 3.87
N GLY A 44 6.81 11.85 3.84
CA GLY A 44 7.94 12.03 4.72
C GLY A 44 7.87 11.22 6.02
N ASN A 45 6.72 10.68 6.37
CA ASN A 45 6.59 9.84 7.55
C ASN A 45 7.10 8.44 7.24
N VAL A 46 7.76 7.82 8.21
CA VAL A 46 8.26 6.45 8.07
C VAL A 46 7.94 5.68 9.35
N ALA A 47 7.30 4.52 9.19
CA ALA A 47 7.08 3.58 10.30
C ALA A 47 7.96 2.37 10.06
N ARG A 48 8.59 1.87 11.11
CA ARG A 48 9.49 0.70 11.03
C ARG A 48 9.02 -0.39 11.97
N GLY A 49 8.98 -1.61 11.45
CA GLY A 49 8.54 -2.79 12.19
C GLY A 49 7.05 -3.02 12.03
N ILE A 50 6.63 -4.28 12.23
CA ILE A 50 5.24 -4.68 11.97
C ILE A 50 4.25 -3.91 12.84
N ALA A 51 4.54 -3.76 14.12
CA ALA A 51 3.64 -3.07 15.04
C ALA A 51 3.45 -1.60 14.66
N ALA A 52 4.55 -0.91 14.33
CA ALA A 52 4.49 0.50 13.96
C ALA A 52 3.77 0.70 12.63
N VAL A 53 4.01 -0.21 11.68
CA VAL A 53 3.35 -0.15 10.38
C VAL A 53 1.85 -0.36 10.52
N ARG A 54 1.44 -1.34 11.31
CA ARG A 54 0.03 -1.59 11.57
C ARG A 54 -0.64 -0.39 12.23
N GLU A 55 0.02 0.17 13.23
CA GLU A 55 -0.49 1.33 13.95
C GLU A 55 -0.68 2.52 13.02
N MET A 56 0.28 2.76 12.13
CA MET A 56 0.22 3.85 11.19
C MET A 56 -0.96 3.69 10.22
N PHE A 57 -1.18 2.48 9.71
CA PHE A 57 -2.34 2.21 8.87
C PHE A 57 -3.65 2.42 9.62
N GLU A 58 -3.75 1.89 10.83
CA GLU A 58 -4.97 1.98 11.62
C GLU A 58 -5.31 3.43 11.99
N GLU A 59 -4.31 4.21 12.37
CA GLU A 59 -4.52 5.61 12.72
C GLU A 59 -5.02 6.42 11.53
N TRP A 60 -4.44 6.22 10.38
CA TRP A 60 -4.87 6.96 9.19
C TRP A 60 -6.32 6.67 8.83
N ASP A 61 -6.69 5.39 8.88
CA ASP A 61 -8.05 5.02 8.52
C ASP A 61 -9.05 5.41 9.59
N ALA A 62 -8.68 5.21 10.86
CA ALA A 62 -9.63 5.39 11.95
C ALA A 62 -9.99 6.85 12.22
N GLU A 63 -9.03 7.76 12.05
CA GLU A 63 -9.27 9.17 12.39
C GLU A 63 -9.98 9.94 11.29
N ALA A 64 -9.56 9.75 10.05
CA ALA A 64 -10.04 10.56 8.94
C ALA A 64 -11.16 9.90 8.14
N TRP A 65 -11.15 8.59 8.07
CA TRP A 65 -11.99 7.86 7.14
C TRP A 65 -12.86 6.83 7.85
N GLU A 66 -14.16 6.85 7.50
CA GLU A 66 -15.12 5.86 7.99
C GLU A 66 -14.98 4.55 7.21
N GLU A 67 -14.63 4.67 5.93
CA GLU A 67 -14.46 3.50 5.06
C GLU A 67 -13.34 3.78 4.07
N THR A 68 -12.51 2.77 3.83
CA THR A 68 -11.46 2.79 2.81
C THR A 68 -11.57 1.54 1.98
N ARG A 69 -11.69 1.69 0.67
CA ARG A 69 -11.68 0.58 -0.28
C ARG A 69 -10.51 0.76 -1.23
N LEU A 70 -9.70 -0.27 -1.33
CA LEU A 70 -8.56 -0.30 -2.23
C LEU A 70 -8.82 -1.36 -3.28
N ASN A 71 -9.06 -0.93 -4.52
CA ASN A 71 -9.37 -1.83 -5.62
C ASN A 71 -8.17 -1.91 -6.56
N PRO A 72 -7.34 -2.96 -6.46
CA PRO A 72 -6.19 -3.08 -7.35
C PRO A 72 -6.68 -3.34 -8.78
N GLN A 73 -6.10 -2.62 -9.73
CA GLN A 73 -6.46 -2.73 -11.12
C GLN A 73 -5.37 -3.36 -11.95
N GLU A 74 -4.12 -3.12 -11.58
CA GLU A 74 -2.99 -3.65 -12.33
C GLU A 74 -1.84 -3.93 -11.38
N PHE A 75 -1.20 -5.10 -11.54
CA PHE A 75 -0.01 -5.48 -10.79
C PHE A 75 1.16 -5.52 -11.77
N ILE A 76 2.17 -4.69 -11.54
CA ILE A 76 3.31 -4.56 -12.44
C ILE A 76 4.52 -5.19 -11.77
N ASP A 77 5.04 -6.23 -12.41
CA ASP A 77 6.17 -7.00 -11.93
C ASP A 77 7.48 -6.31 -12.30
N VAL A 78 8.26 -5.92 -11.29
CA VAL A 78 9.56 -5.28 -11.50
C VAL A 78 10.64 -6.04 -10.71
N GLY A 79 10.61 -7.37 -10.78
CA GLY A 79 11.59 -8.20 -10.07
C GLY A 79 11.35 -8.25 -8.58
N ASP A 80 12.21 -7.60 -7.81
CA ASP A 80 12.08 -7.55 -6.34
C ASP A 80 11.03 -6.55 -5.89
N GLN A 81 10.40 -5.85 -6.83
CA GLN A 81 9.39 -4.86 -6.54
C GLN A 81 8.13 -5.16 -7.31
N VAL A 82 6.99 -4.76 -6.74
CA VAL A 82 5.70 -4.84 -7.41
C VAL A 82 5.04 -3.48 -7.28
N VAL A 83 4.62 -2.91 -8.41
CA VAL A 83 3.85 -1.67 -8.42
C VAL A 83 2.39 -2.05 -8.65
N VAL A 84 1.50 -1.54 -7.82
CA VAL A 84 0.07 -1.78 -7.96
C VAL A 84 -0.61 -0.46 -8.30
N PHE A 85 -1.30 -0.42 -9.43
CA PHE A 85 -2.20 0.69 -9.73
C PHE A 85 -3.53 0.35 -9.11
N GLN A 86 -4.09 1.26 -8.34
CA GLN A 86 -5.32 0.99 -7.60
C GLN A 86 -6.27 2.16 -7.69
N HIS A 87 -7.54 1.84 -7.55
CA HIS A 87 -8.58 2.84 -7.37
C HIS A 87 -8.92 2.87 -5.89
N GLU A 88 -8.81 4.04 -5.27
CA GLU A 88 -9.15 4.21 -3.87
C GLU A 88 -10.49 4.91 -3.75
N LEU A 89 -11.34 4.38 -2.87
CA LEU A 89 -12.57 5.05 -2.45
C LEU A 89 -12.48 5.24 -0.95
N ARG A 90 -12.61 6.47 -0.50
CA ARG A 90 -12.61 6.79 0.92
C ARG A 90 -13.83 7.62 1.25
N ARG A 91 -14.45 7.32 2.39
CA ARG A 91 -15.58 8.09 2.88
C ARG A 91 -15.18 8.76 4.18
N GLY A 92 -15.34 10.10 4.23
CA GLY A 92 -14.96 10.90 5.38
C GLY A 92 -15.81 10.59 6.60
N ARG A 93 -15.16 10.49 7.75
CA ARG A 93 -15.83 10.26 9.01
C ARG A 93 -16.58 11.54 9.41
N GLY A 94 -17.87 11.39 9.70
CA GLY A 94 -18.71 12.50 10.08
C GLY A 94 -19.33 13.26 8.93
N SER A 95 -18.57 13.52 7.87
CA SER A 95 -19.09 14.26 6.71
C SER A 95 -19.83 13.37 5.73
N GLY A 96 -19.43 12.11 5.64
CA GLY A 96 -19.96 11.17 4.65
C GLY A 96 -19.51 11.47 3.23
N VAL A 97 -18.60 12.40 3.04
CA VAL A 97 -18.12 12.78 1.71
C VAL A 97 -17.23 11.64 1.17
N GLU A 98 -17.48 11.22 -0.06
CA GLU A 98 -16.68 10.21 -0.73
C GLU A 98 -15.62 10.86 -1.61
N VAL A 99 -14.40 10.33 -1.52
CA VAL A 99 -13.27 10.77 -2.33
C VAL A 99 -12.76 9.56 -3.10
N GLU A 100 -12.68 9.69 -4.42
CA GLU A 100 -12.14 8.67 -5.29
C GLU A 100 -10.82 9.15 -5.88
N SER A 101 -9.83 8.26 -5.94
CA SER A 101 -8.51 8.61 -6.47
C SER A 101 -7.90 7.41 -7.18
N GLU A 102 -7.11 7.68 -8.22
CA GLU A 102 -6.30 6.68 -8.89
C GLU A 102 -4.88 6.84 -8.35
N THR A 103 -4.45 5.89 -7.54
CA THR A 103 -3.16 5.94 -6.85
C THR A 103 -2.34 4.70 -7.15
N ALA A 104 -1.16 4.63 -6.57
CA ALA A 104 -0.31 3.46 -6.72
C ALA A 104 0.39 3.13 -5.42
N MET A 105 0.75 1.85 -5.27
CA MET A 105 1.55 1.36 -4.15
C MET A 105 2.77 0.66 -4.72
N LEU A 106 3.89 0.87 -4.06
CA LEU A 106 5.14 0.17 -4.39
C LEU A 106 5.48 -0.75 -3.23
N PHE A 107 5.64 -2.03 -3.54
CA PHE A 107 6.04 -3.05 -2.56
C PHE A 107 7.43 -3.56 -2.92
N GLU A 108 8.34 -3.56 -1.96
CA GLU A 108 9.63 -4.21 -2.12
C GLU A 108 9.61 -5.51 -1.31
N LEU A 109 10.09 -6.60 -1.92
CA LEU A 109 10.05 -7.91 -1.30
C LEU A 109 11.43 -8.55 -1.31
N ARG A 110 11.70 -9.37 -0.29
CA ARG A 110 12.91 -10.17 -0.20
C ARG A 110 12.53 -11.53 0.39
N ASP A 111 12.84 -12.59 -0.36
CA ASP A 111 12.60 -13.97 0.10
C ASP A 111 11.14 -14.19 0.53
N GLY A 112 10.20 -13.63 -0.21
CA GLY A 112 8.78 -13.82 0.05
C GLY A 112 8.20 -12.94 1.13
N SER A 113 8.96 -11.99 1.67
CA SER A 113 8.49 -11.08 2.69
C SER A 113 8.57 -9.63 2.20
N VAL A 114 7.58 -8.84 2.56
CA VAL A 114 7.54 -7.42 2.21
C VAL A 114 8.46 -6.65 3.14
N THR A 115 9.41 -5.92 2.56
CA THR A 115 10.38 -5.15 3.32
C THR A 115 10.08 -3.65 3.31
N ARG A 116 9.33 -3.19 2.32
CA ARG A 116 9.00 -1.77 2.23
C ARG A 116 7.71 -1.58 1.44
N ILE A 117 6.90 -0.64 1.90
CA ILE A 117 5.69 -0.21 1.20
C ILE A 117 5.71 1.30 1.13
N GLN A 118 5.36 1.84 -0.02
CA GLN A 118 5.19 3.28 -0.19
C GLN A 118 4.02 3.56 -1.13
N GLY A 119 3.15 4.49 -0.72
CA GLY A 119 2.06 4.94 -1.57
C GLY A 119 2.49 6.13 -2.42
N PHE A 120 1.80 6.31 -3.55
CA PHE A 120 2.03 7.44 -4.46
C PHE A 120 0.67 7.94 -4.94
N MET A 121 0.46 9.25 -4.83
CA MET A 121 -0.75 9.85 -5.40
C MET A 121 -0.69 9.87 -6.92
N ASP A 122 0.52 9.88 -7.48
CA ASP A 122 0.75 9.90 -8.93
C ASP A 122 1.30 8.53 -9.36
N GLN A 123 0.54 7.83 -10.20
CA GLN A 123 0.94 6.49 -10.67
C GLN A 123 2.26 6.51 -11.44
N LYS A 124 2.51 7.58 -12.17
CA LYS A 124 3.76 7.72 -12.92
C LYS A 124 4.98 7.80 -12.00
N GLN A 125 4.85 8.51 -10.87
CA GLN A 125 5.94 8.58 -9.90
C GLN A 125 6.26 7.21 -9.31
N ALA A 126 5.25 6.37 -9.14
CA ALA A 126 5.47 5.01 -8.63
C ALA A 126 6.32 4.21 -9.60
N LEU A 127 6.05 4.31 -10.90
CA LEU A 127 6.85 3.63 -11.92
C LEU A 127 8.28 4.13 -11.91
N GLU A 128 8.48 5.43 -11.79
CA GLU A 128 9.82 6.02 -11.74
C GLU A 128 10.58 5.55 -10.52
N ALA A 129 9.91 5.48 -9.37
CA ALA A 129 10.52 5.00 -8.13
C ALA A 129 10.95 3.54 -8.23
N ALA A 130 10.23 2.74 -9.02
CA ALA A 130 10.58 1.35 -9.27
C ALA A 130 11.64 1.17 -10.34
N GLY A 131 12.11 2.28 -10.93
CA GLY A 131 13.14 2.24 -11.98
C GLY A 131 12.59 2.05 -13.38
N LEU A 132 11.27 2.14 -13.56
CA LEU A 132 10.66 2.04 -14.87
C LEU A 132 10.47 3.44 -15.44
N ARG A 133 10.84 3.60 -16.69
CA ARG A 133 10.64 4.87 -17.41
C ARG A 133 9.88 4.59 -18.68
N GLU A 134 9.06 5.52 -19.04
CA GLU A 134 8.42 5.46 -20.33
C GLU A 134 9.30 6.01 -21.42
#